data_40cdefce5c38001862af1163b7c5500e
#
_entry.id   40cdefce5c38001862af1163b7c5500e
#
_cell.length_a   1.000
_cell.length_b   1.000
_cell.length_c   1.000
_cell.angle_alpha   90.00
_cell.angle_beta   90.00
_cell.angle_gamma   90.00
#
_symmetry.space_group_name_H-M   'P 1'
#
loop_
_entity.id
_entity.type
_entity.pdbx_description
1 polymer ?
#
loop_
_entity_poly.entity_id
_entity_poly.type
_entity_poly.pdbx_seq_one_letter_code
_entity_poly.pdbx_strand_id
1 'polypeptide(L)'
;MEIDEIRARAIDVIAREGYGCLTMGTIAEEVGISLRTLHRHFPAKADLVWAPLEPTFAHLRRALENAPADLSVLGAIGAATERSMEEQGQTEAMLRTRLILIATNPDLQEYRSDAFRRWCDELVSFAAQRTGQAPDDLLPLALGRAAQGTIMAALTWWANQEEEVETAPASAIRKALKELEQHVQGTHPTTHR
;
A
#
# COMPACT_ATOMS: atom_id res chain seq x y z
N MET A 1 -18.15 5.84 18.65
CA MET A 1 -16.89 6.17 17.93
C MET A 1 -16.75 5.19 16.77
N GLU A 2 -16.66 5.70 15.58
CA GLU A 2 -16.52 4.90 14.36
C GLU A 2 -15.14 4.24 14.29
N ILE A 3 -15.02 3.13 13.58
CA ILE A 3 -13.78 2.34 13.49
C ILE A 3 -12.61 3.15 12.92
N ASP A 4 -12.90 4.02 11.95
CA ASP A 4 -11.88 4.88 11.33
C ASP A 4 -11.40 5.99 12.26
N GLU A 5 -12.28 6.50 13.13
CA GLU A 5 -11.91 7.45 14.19
C GLU A 5 -11.02 6.79 15.25
N ILE A 6 -11.35 5.54 15.67
CA ILE A 6 -10.51 4.75 16.59
C ILE A 6 -9.11 4.60 15.99
N ARG A 7 -9.04 4.20 14.70
CA ARG A 7 -7.77 3.99 14.01
C ARG A 7 -6.95 5.26 13.90
N ALA A 8 -7.57 6.36 13.47
CA ALA A 8 -6.89 7.65 13.32
C ALA A 8 -6.22 8.06 14.64
N ARG A 9 -6.99 8.04 15.75
CA ARG A 9 -6.47 8.35 17.08
C ARG A 9 -5.35 7.39 17.51
N ALA A 10 -5.50 6.09 17.24
CA ALA A 10 -4.48 5.10 17.57
C ALA A 10 -3.18 5.34 16.79
N ILE A 11 -3.26 5.70 15.51
CA ILE A 11 -2.10 6.04 14.68
C ILE A 11 -1.40 7.29 15.22
N ASP A 12 -2.14 8.31 15.61
CA ASP A 12 -1.58 9.54 16.21
C ASP A 12 -0.83 9.23 17.53
N VAL A 13 -1.42 8.40 18.39
CA VAL A 13 -0.77 7.93 19.63
C VAL A 13 0.51 7.16 19.31
N ILE A 14 0.46 6.22 18.36
CA ILE A 14 1.61 5.41 17.94
C ILE A 14 2.72 6.29 17.35
N ALA A 15 2.36 7.29 16.54
CA ALA A 15 3.33 8.20 15.93
C ALA A 15 4.03 9.09 16.97
N ARG A 16 3.29 9.53 18.00
CA ARG A 16 3.81 10.38 19.07
C ARG A 16 4.71 9.61 20.05
N GLU A 17 4.28 8.44 20.50
CA GLU A 17 4.94 7.69 21.58
C GLU A 17 5.91 6.61 21.06
N GLY A 18 5.83 6.24 19.79
CA GLY A 18 6.61 5.17 19.18
C GLY A 18 5.94 3.81 19.24
N TYR A 19 5.95 3.09 18.11
CA TYR A 19 5.30 1.78 17.98
C TYR A 19 5.79 0.76 18.99
N GLY A 20 7.11 0.68 19.24
CA GLY A 20 7.71 -0.29 20.17
C GLY A 20 7.35 -0.07 21.63
N CYS A 21 7.04 1.15 22.03
CA CYS A 21 6.82 1.54 23.43
C CYS A 21 5.38 1.27 23.92
N LEU A 22 4.43 1.03 23.03
CA LEU A 22 3.01 0.94 23.33
C LEU A 22 2.49 -0.49 23.32
N THR A 23 1.57 -0.77 24.24
CA THR A 23 0.73 -1.99 24.24
C THR A 23 -0.66 -1.68 23.71
N MET A 24 -1.42 -2.70 23.32
CA MET A 24 -2.84 -2.54 22.96
C MET A 24 -3.66 -1.93 24.12
N GLY A 25 -3.28 -2.23 25.38
CA GLY A 25 -3.93 -1.67 26.57
C GLY A 25 -3.72 -0.15 26.66
N THR A 26 -2.47 0.31 26.59
CA THR A 26 -2.14 1.74 26.61
C THR A 26 -2.78 2.50 25.45
N ILE A 27 -2.81 1.92 24.26
CA ILE A 27 -3.48 2.53 23.11
C ILE A 27 -4.98 2.64 23.35
N ALA A 28 -5.62 1.61 23.91
CA ALA A 28 -7.06 1.63 24.22
C ALA A 28 -7.42 2.74 25.22
N GLU A 29 -6.59 2.92 26.28
CA GLU A 29 -6.73 3.96 27.29
C GLU A 29 -6.62 5.37 26.66
N GLU A 30 -5.59 5.61 25.86
CA GLU A 30 -5.36 6.88 25.17
C GLU A 30 -6.49 7.24 24.18
N VAL A 31 -7.02 6.24 23.48
CA VAL A 31 -8.13 6.41 22.54
C VAL A 31 -9.48 6.57 23.27
N GLY A 32 -9.56 6.17 24.55
CA GLY A 32 -10.79 6.27 25.37
C GLY A 32 -11.78 5.14 25.13
N ILE A 33 -11.31 3.92 24.83
CA ILE A 33 -12.13 2.72 24.65
C ILE A 33 -11.61 1.55 25.49
N SER A 34 -12.46 0.51 25.67
CA SER A 34 -11.96 -0.70 26.32
C SER A 34 -11.00 -1.50 25.44
N LEU A 35 -10.03 -2.17 26.07
CA LEU A 35 -9.12 -3.10 25.37
C LEU A 35 -9.89 -4.17 24.59
N ARG A 36 -11.00 -4.66 25.14
CA ARG A 36 -11.89 -5.63 24.46
C ARG A 36 -12.49 -5.04 23.18
N THR A 37 -12.88 -3.78 23.20
CA THR A 37 -13.40 -3.08 22.02
C THR A 37 -12.31 -2.94 20.97
N LEU A 38 -11.10 -2.56 21.38
CA LEU A 38 -9.97 -2.41 20.47
C LEU A 38 -9.61 -3.76 19.81
N HIS A 39 -9.48 -4.85 20.60
CA HIS A 39 -9.18 -6.18 20.07
C HIS A 39 -10.27 -6.75 19.16
N ARG A 40 -11.53 -6.37 19.37
CA ARG A 40 -12.63 -6.80 18.48
C ARG A 40 -12.44 -6.27 17.05
N HIS A 41 -11.90 -5.08 16.91
CA HIS A 41 -11.69 -4.43 15.61
C HIS A 41 -10.27 -4.65 15.04
N PHE A 42 -9.30 -4.74 15.92
CA PHE A 42 -7.89 -4.88 15.58
C PHE A 42 -7.26 -6.00 16.40
N PRO A 43 -7.23 -7.24 15.87
CA PRO A 43 -6.66 -8.40 16.58
C PRO A 43 -5.22 -8.21 17.05
N ALA A 44 -4.41 -7.52 16.27
CA ALA A 44 -3.02 -7.21 16.58
C ALA A 44 -2.74 -5.70 16.50
N LYS A 45 -1.70 -5.25 17.21
CA LYS A 45 -1.24 -3.84 17.15
C LYS A 45 -0.86 -3.41 15.73
N ALA A 46 -0.27 -4.31 14.96
CA ALA A 46 0.08 -4.05 13.57
C ALA A 46 -1.15 -3.76 12.67
N ASP A 47 -2.31 -4.33 12.99
CA ASP A 47 -3.54 -4.09 12.22
C ASP A 47 -4.02 -2.64 12.33
N LEU A 48 -3.69 -1.93 13.40
CA LEU A 48 -3.96 -0.49 13.53
C LEU A 48 -3.26 0.31 12.43
N VAL A 49 -2.05 -0.11 12.07
CA VAL A 49 -1.21 0.58 11.06
C VAL A 49 -1.51 0.05 9.66
N TRP A 50 -1.65 -1.27 9.49
CA TRP A 50 -1.85 -1.90 8.18
C TRP A 50 -3.29 -1.88 7.66
N ALA A 51 -4.29 -1.83 8.52
CA ALA A 51 -5.70 -1.78 8.10
C ALA A 51 -6.18 -0.33 7.87
N PRO A 52 -7.16 -0.04 7.00
CA PRO A 52 -7.99 -0.97 6.25
C PRO A 52 -7.51 -1.06 4.80
N LEU A 53 -7.15 -2.22 4.39
CA LEU A 53 -6.87 -2.47 2.98
C LEU A 53 -8.11 -3.04 2.24
N GLU A 54 -9.12 -3.54 2.96
CA GLU A 54 -10.29 -4.18 2.36
C GLU A 54 -11.09 -3.28 1.40
N PRO A 55 -11.47 -2.04 1.75
CA PRO A 55 -12.13 -1.15 0.80
C PRO A 55 -11.24 -0.83 -0.40
N THR A 56 -9.94 -0.63 -0.14
CA THR A 56 -8.91 -0.37 -1.16
C THR A 56 -8.84 -1.50 -2.17
N PHE A 57 -8.92 -2.76 -1.71
CA PHE A 57 -8.83 -3.91 -2.62
C PHE A 57 -10.07 -4.06 -3.50
N ALA A 58 -11.26 -3.76 -2.99
CA ALA A 58 -12.46 -3.79 -3.81
C ALA A 58 -12.40 -2.73 -4.92
N HIS A 59 -11.86 -1.55 -4.63
CA HIS A 59 -11.64 -0.49 -5.62
C HIS A 59 -10.54 -0.87 -6.60
N LEU A 60 -9.42 -1.40 -6.11
CA LEU A 60 -8.32 -1.87 -6.96
C LEU A 60 -8.77 -2.97 -7.91
N ARG A 61 -9.50 -3.98 -7.43
CA ARG A 61 -10.01 -5.07 -8.27
C ARG A 61 -10.88 -4.53 -9.39
N ARG A 62 -11.85 -3.67 -9.08
CA ARG A 62 -12.71 -3.03 -10.10
C ARG A 62 -11.90 -2.21 -11.10
N ALA A 63 -10.89 -1.48 -10.63
CA ALA A 63 -10.03 -0.69 -11.49
C ALA A 63 -9.17 -1.57 -12.41
N LEU A 64 -8.67 -2.71 -11.92
CA LEU A 64 -7.93 -3.70 -12.72
C LEU A 64 -8.81 -4.37 -13.77
N GLU A 65 -10.04 -4.77 -13.40
CA GLU A 65 -11.03 -5.36 -14.33
C GLU A 65 -11.36 -4.41 -15.50
N ASN A 66 -11.36 -3.11 -15.23
CA ASN A 66 -11.65 -2.07 -16.23
C ASN A 66 -10.40 -1.43 -16.84
N ALA A 67 -9.21 -1.98 -16.58
CA ALA A 67 -7.98 -1.44 -17.11
C ALA A 67 -7.89 -1.63 -18.65
N PRO A 68 -7.49 -0.57 -19.39
CA PRO A 68 -7.38 -0.64 -20.86
C PRO A 68 -6.48 -1.81 -21.31
N ALA A 69 -6.92 -2.49 -22.40
CA ALA A 69 -6.24 -3.70 -22.88
C ALA A 69 -4.87 -3.39 -23.53
N ASP A 70 -4.68 -2.17 -23.98
CA ASP A 70 -3.44 -1.67 -24.62
C ASP A 70 -2.35 -1.31 -23.61
N LEU A 71 -2.68 -1.21 -22.32
CA LEU A 71 -1.66 -1.01 -21.30
C LEU A 71 -0.92 -2.31 -21.02
N SER A 72 0.39 -2.19 -20.74
CA SER A 72 1.16 -3.26 -20.16
C SER A 72 0.64 -3.70 -18.80
N VAL A 73 1.06 -4.85 -18.30
CA VAL A 73 0.66 -5.33 -16.96
C VAL A 73 1.02 -4.30 -15.88
N LEU A 74 2.25 -3.80 -15.87
CA LEU A 74 2.69 -2.81 -14.88
C LEU A 74 2.00 -1.46 -15.04
N GLY A 75 1.80 -1.00 -16.28
CA GLY A 75 1.07 0.21 -16.59
C GLY A 75 -0.39 0.16 -16.13
N ALA A 76 -1.07 -0.98 -16.36
CA ALA A 76 -2.44 -1.20 -15.92
C ALA A 76 -2.55 -1.25 -14.38
N ILE A 77 -1.62 -1.92 -13.69
CA ILE A 77 -1.55 -1.93 -12.22
C ILE A 77 -1.34 -0.51 -11.68
N GLY A 78 -0.45 0.27 -12.30
CA GLY A 78 -0.21 1.66 -11.90
C GLY A 78 -1.46 2.53 -12.01
N ALA A 79 -2.14 2.49 -13.14
CA ALA A 79 -3.39 3.23 -13.37
C ALA A 79 -4.52 2.80 -12.43
N ALA A 80 -4.64 1.49 -12.16
CA ALA A 80 -5.64 0.96 -11.25
C ALA A 80 -5.36 1.35 -9.79
N THR A 81 -4.10 1.36 -9.37
CA THR A 81 -3.68 1.78 -8.03
C THR A 81 -3.97 3.28 -7.83
N GLU A 82 -3.64 4.13 -8.81
CA GLU A 82 -3.95 5.56 -8.78
C GLU A 82 -5.45 5.81 -8.55
N ARG A 83 -6.30 5.20 -9.38
CA ARG A 83 -7.76 5.32 -9.26
C ARG A 83 -8.29 4.81 -7.92
N SER A 84 -7.76 3.70 -7.43
CA SER A 84 -8.13 3.14 -6.12
C SER A 84 -7.79 4.08 -4.97
N MET A 85 -6.68 4.81 -5.04
CA MET A 85 -6.27 5.78 -4.01
C MET A 85 -7.15 7.03 -4.01
N GLU A 86 -7.57 7.52 -5.17
CA GLU A 86 -8.48 8.66 -5.30
C GLU A 86 -9.84 8.39 -4.63
N GLU A 87 -10.31 7.15 -4.68
CA GLU A 87 -11.61 6.74 -4.12
C GLU A 87 -11.60 6.51 -2.60
N GLN A 88 -10.43 6.47 -1.94
CA GLN A 88 -10.33 6.08 -0.53
C GLN A 88 -10.68 7.15 0.50
N GLY A 89 -10.67 8.42 0.14
CA GLY A 89 -10.95 9.52 1.07
C GLY A 89 -9.98 9.65 2.26
N GLN A 90 -8.88 8.89 2.28
CA GLN A 90 -7.84 9.01 3.30
C GLN A 90 -7.01 10.27 3.04
N THR A 91 -6.73 11.04 4.09
CA THR A 91 -5.86 12.22 3.95
C THR A 91 -4.41 11.81 3.68
N GLU A 92 -3.70 12.61 2.88
CA GLU A 92 -2.27 12.37 2.60
C GLU A 92 -1.43 12.36 3.88
N ALA A 93 -1.75 13.23 4.85
CA ALA A 93 -1.06 13.29 6.14
C ALA A 93 -1.16 11.96 6.89
N MET A 94 -2.34 11.35 6.98
CA MET A 94 -2.51 10.04 7.62
C MET A 94 -1.78 8.93 6.86
N LEU A 95 -1.85 8.93 5.53
CA LEU A 95 -1.11 7.98 4.70
C LEU A 95 0.40 8.11 4.93
N ARG A 96 0.93 9.33 4.94
CA ARG A 96 2.35 9.61 5.20
C ARG A 96 2.78 9.09 6.57
N THR A 97 2.04 9.42 7.62
CA THR A 97 2.32 8.94 8.99
C THR A 97 2.39 7.40 9.03
N ARG A 98 1.42 6.72 8.44
CA ARG A 98 1.39 5.24 8.38
C ARG A 98 2.60 4.66 7.65
N LEU A 99 2.93 5.23 6.49
CA LEU A 99 4.05 4.75 5.68
C LEU A 99 5.41 4.96 6.37
N ILE A 100 5.58 6.09 7.08
CA ILE A 100 6.76 6.33 7.91
C ILE A 100 6.83 5.29 9.04
N LEU A 101 5.72 5.02 9.74
CA LEU A 101 5.68 3.99 10.78
C LEU A 101 6.08 2.62 10.23
N ILE A 102 5.57 2.22 9.07
CA ILE A 102 5.93 0.95 8.42
C ILE A 102 7.40 0.94 8.03
N ALA A 103 7.90 2.02 7.43
CA ALA A 103 9.29 2.10 6.95
C ALA A 103 10.32 2.08 8.08
N THR A 104 9.97 2.62 9.25
CA THR A 104 10.91 2.77 10.38
C THR A 104 10.83 1.66 11.43
N ASN A 105 9.80 0.77 11.36
CA ASN A 105 9.61 -0.29 12.35
C ASN A 105 9.75 -1.69 11.70
N PRO A 106 10.80 -2.45 12.01
CA PRO A 106 11.01 -3.79 11.46
C PRO A 106 9.84 -4.74 11.69
N ASP A 107 9.22 -4.73 12.87
CA ASP A 107 8.06 -5.56 13.20
C ASP A 107 6.88 -5.30 12.25
N LEU A 108 6.68 -4.04 11.84
CA LEU A 108 5.65 -3.67 10.86
C LEU A 108 6.04 -4.10 9.44
N GLN A 109 7.32 -4.06 9.09
CA GLN A 109 7.80 -4.50 7.77
C GLN A 109 7.65 -6.02 7.60
N GLU A 110 7.88 -6.78 8.66
CA GLU A 110 7.74 -8.24 8.66
C GLU A 110 6.28 -8.69 8.76
N TYR A 111 5.41 -7.83 9.29
CA TYR A 111 3.99 -8.17 9.45
C TYR A 111 3.30 -8.28 8.10
N ARG A 112 2.80 -9.47 7.81
CA ARG A 112 2.02 -9.79 6.61
C ARG A 112 0.59 -10.13 7.00
N SER A 113 -0.27 -9.12 7.10
CA SER A 113 -1.70 -9.35 7.35
C SER A 113 -2.32 -10.19 6.23
N ASP A 114 -3.45 -10.85 6.54
CA ASP A 114 -4.22 -11.56 5.51
C ASP A 114 -4.65 -10.62 4.39
N ALA A 115 -4.98 -9.38 4.74
CA ALA A 115 -5.32 -8.35 3.77
C ALA A 115 -4.16 -8.03 2.83
N PHE A 116 -2.93 -7.90 3.35
CA PHE A 116 -1.74 -7.68 2.53
C PHE A 116 -1.46 -8.85 1.58
N ARG A 117 -1.62 -10.09 2.08
CA ARG A 117 -1.47 -11.29 1.23
C ARG A 117 -2.48 -11.30 0.08
N ARG A 118 -3.77 -11.06 0.38
CA ARG A 118 -4.81 -10.96 -0.66
C ARG A 118 -4.50 -9.89 -1.69
N TRP A 119 -4.03 -8.73 -1.27
CA TRP A 119 -3.60 -7.69 -2.20
C TRP A 119 -2.50 -8.16 -3.16
N CYS A 120 -1.47 -8.85 -2.64
CA CYS A 120 -0.42 -9.41 -3.49
C CYS A 120 -0.98 -10.45 -4.47
N ASP A 121 -1.91 -11.28 -4.03
CA ASP A 121 -2.52 -12.33 -4.84
C ASP A 121 -3.43 -11.74 -5.95
N GLU A 122 -4.10 -10.62 -5.69
CA GLU A 122 -4.86 -9.88 -6.72
C GLU A 122 -3.93 -9.38 -7.84
N LEU A 123 -2.78 -8.82 -7.51
CA LEU A 123 -1.81 -8.37 -8.52
C LEU A 123 -1.26 -9.53 -9.37
N VAL A 124 -0.98 -10.67 -8.74
CA VAL A 124 -0.55 -11.88 -9.44
C VAL A 124 -1.67 -12.42 -10.33
N SER A 125 -2.90 -12.50 -9.83
CA SER A 125 -4.05 -12.98 -10.59
C SER A 125 -4.32 -12.09 -11.81
N PHE A 126 -4.22 -10.78 -11.67
CA PHE A 126 -4.33 -9.86 -12.79
C PHE A 126 -3.22 -10.08 -13.83
N ALA A 127 -1.97 -10.23 -13.38
CA ALA A 127 -0.86 -10.53 -14.26
C ALA A 127 -1.07 -11.86 -15.03
N ALA A 128 -1.59 -12.88 -14.36
CA ALA A 128 -1.93 -14.18 -14.96
C ALA A 128 -2.98 -14.03 -16.07
N GLN A 129 -4.06 -13.29 -15.82
CA GLN A 129 -5.09 -13.02 -16.82
C GLN A 129 -4.51 -12.29 -18.05
N ARG A 130 -3.66 -11.29 -17.83
CA ARG A 130 -3.07 -10.48 -18.91
C ARG A 130 -2.03 -11.24 -19.73
N THR A 131 -1.31 -12.17 -19.12
CA THR A 131 -0.30 -12.98 -19.81
C THR A 131 -0.87 -14.29 -20.41
N GLY A 132 -2.11 -14.66 -20.07
CA GLY A 132 -2.72 -15.93 -20.48
C GLY A 132 -2.06 -17.16 -19.82
N GLN A 133 -1.43 -16.97 -18.65
CA GLN A 133 -0.72 -18.02 -17.91
C GLN A 133 -1.43 -18.32 -16.57
N ALA A 134 -1.04 -19.41 -15.91
CA ALA A 134 -1.58 -19.72 -14.58
C ALA A 134 -0.96 -18.80 -13.50
N PRO A 135 -1.69 -18.51 -12.41
CA PRO A 135 -1.17 -17.62 -11.35
C PRO A 135 0.10 -18.12 -10.66
N ASP A 136 0.37 -19.42 -10.71
CA ASP A 136 1.56 -20.08 -10.16
C ASP A 136 2.73 -20.20 -11.17
N ASP A 137 2.53 -19.75 -12.42
CA ASP A 137 3.61 -19.66 -13.39
C ASP A 137 4.59 -18.55 -13.03
N LEU A 138 5.85 -18.69 -13.44
CA LEU A 138 6.95 -17.80 -13.08
C LEU A 138 6.69 -16.34 -13.46
N LEU A 139 6.17 -16.10 -14.68
CA LEU A 139 6.01 -14.73 -15.19
C LEU A 139 4.91 -13.94 -14.43
N PRO A 140 3.69 -14.44 -14.22
CA PRO A 140 2.68 -13.77 -13.40
C PRO A 140 3.16 -13.52 -11.97
N LEU A 141 3.81 -14.50 -11.33
CA LEU A 141 4.39 -14.35 -10.01
C LEU A 141 5.43 -13.22 -9.98
N ALA A 142 6.35 -13.19 -10.94
CA ALA A 142 7.39 -12.18 -11.03
C ALA A 142 6.78 -10.78 -11.23
N LEU A 143 5.85 -10.63 -12.17
CA LEU A 143 5.19 -9.34 -12.46
C LEU A 143 4.38 -8.82 -11.27
N GLY A 144 3.55 -9.66 -10.65
CA GLY A 144 2.74 -9.27 -9.50
C GLY A 144 3.59 -8.88 -8.29
N ARG A 145 4.66 -9.62 -8.01
CA ARG A 145 5.59 -9.32 -6.90
C ARG A 145 6.47 -8.10 -7.18
N ALA A 146 6.91 -7.92 -8.43
CA ALA A 146 7.63 -6.72 -8.84
C ALA A 146 6.76 -5.47 -8.70
N ALA A 147 5.50 -5.53 -9.16
CA ALA A 147 4.55 -4.44 -9.00
C ALA A 147 4.32 -4.09 -7.52
N GLN A 148 4.08 -5.11 -6.67
CA GLN A 148 3.90 -4.92 -5.24
C GLN A 148 5.12 -4.26 -4.57
N GLY A 149 6.33 -4.76 -4.84
CA GLY A 149 7.57 -4.19 -4.31
C GLY A 149 7.79 -2.76 -4.76
N THR A 150 7.52 -2.47 -6.04
CA THR A 150 7.65 -1.13 -6.61
C THR A 150 6.66 -0.14 -6.00
N ILE A 151 5.39 -0.54 -5.80
CA ILE A 151 4.38 0.28 -5.13
C ILE A 151 4.83 0.64 -3.71
N MET A 152 5.27 -0.36 -2.93
CA MET A 152 5.74 -0.12 -1.56
C MET A 152 6.99 0.77 -1.53
N ALA A 153 7.93 0.58 -2.43
CA ALA A 153 9.12 1.42 -2.54
C ALA A 153 8.76 2.87 -2.90
N ALA A 154 7.87 3.07 -3.86
CA ALA A 154 7.40 4.39 -4.27
C ALA A 154 6.68 5.13 -3.14
N LEU A 155 5.81 4.44 -2.40
CA LEU A 155 5.10 5.01 -1.26
C LEU A 155 6.05 5.35 -0.11
N THR A 156 7.00 4.48 0.19
CA THR A 156 8.03 4.73 1.22
C THR A 156 8.92 5.92 0.82
N TRP A 157 9.34 5.97 -0.43
CA TRP A 157 10.10 7.10 -0.96
C TRP A 157 9.31 8.40 -0.83
N TRP A 158 8.06 8.42 -1.27
CA TRP A 158 7.16 9.58 -1.17
C TRP A 158 6.97 10.05 0.27
N ALA A 159 6.74 9.12 1.21
CA ALA A 159 6.51 9.44 2.62
C ALA A 159 7.72 10.12 3.28
N ASN A 160 8.94 9.85 2.80
CA ASN A 160 10.19 10.43 3.31
C ASN A 160 10.60 11.74 2.59
N GLN A 161 9.82 12.21 1.60
CA GLN A 161 10.08 13.53 1.02
C GLN A 161 9.60 14.64 1.97
N GLU A 162 10.21 15.82 1.86
CA GLU A 162 9.75 17.01 2.57
C GLU A 162 8.32 17.36 2.10
N GLU A 163 7.51 17.95 2.98
CA GLU A 163 6.10 18.27 2.70
C GLU A 163 5.90 19.23 1.51
N GLU A 164 6.94 19.98 1.13
CA GLU A 164 6.92 20.92 0.00
C GLU A 164 6.95 20.25 -1.39
N VAL A 165 7.14 18.91 -1.46
CA VAL A 165 7.11 18.20 -2.74
C VAL A 165 5.66 17.93 -3.13
N GLU A 166 5.13 18.70 -4.07
CA GLU A 166 3.76 18.61 -4.62
C GLU A 166 3.43 17.27 -5.34
N THR A 167 4.24 16.24 -5.16
CA THR A 167 4.01 14.96 -5.85
C THR A 167 3.01 14.13 -5.07
N ALA A 168 1.83 13.91 -5.62
CA ALA A 168 0.84 12.99 -5.05
C ALA A 168 1.39 11.55 -4.98
N PRO A 169 1.04 10.76 -3.94
CA PRO A 169 1.54 9.40 -3.77
C PRO A 169 1.22 8.49 -4.97
N ALA A 170 0.06 8.66 -5.58
CA ALA A 170 -0.34 7.94 -6.78
C ALA A 170 0.57 8.24 -7.98
N SER A 171 1.02 9.48 -8.12
CA SER A 171 1.96 9.89 -9.19
C SER A 171 3.34 9.26 -8.98
N ALA A 172 3.81 9.15 -7.73
CA ALA A 172 5.06 8.46 -7.41
C ALA A 172 5.01 6.97 -7.80
N ILE A 173 3.90 6.29 -7.50
CA ILE A 173 3.67 4.89 -7.88
C ILE A 173 3.69 4.73 -9.40
N ARG A 174 2.91 5.53 -10.12
CA ARG A 174 2.82 5.46 -11.58
C ARG A 174 4.20 5.69 -12.23
N LYS A 175 4.95 6.68 -11.74
CA LYS A 175 6.29 6.97 -12.22
C LYS A 175 7.22 5.78 -11.99
N ALA A 176 7.25 5.21 -10.79
CA ALA A 176 8.13 4.10 -10.45
C ALA A 176 7.84 2.84 -11.29
N LEU A 177 6.57 2.48 -11.48
CA LEU A 177 6.19 1.33 -12.31
C LEU A 177 6.56 1.55 -13.78
N LYS A 178 6.37 2.77 -14.30
CA LYS A 178 6.75 3.12 -15.67
C LYS A 178 8.27 3.06 -15.87
N GLU A 179 9.05 3.59 -14.94
CA GLU A 179 10.51 3.56 -15.00
C GLU A 179 11.05 2.14 -14.91
N LEU A 180 10.48 1.29 -14.02
CA LEU A 180 10.83 -0.13 -13.95
C LEU A 180 10.59 -0.82 -15.28
N GLU A 181 9.42 -0.62 -15.89
CA GLU A 181 9.08 -1.23 -17.17
C GLU A 181 10.06 -0.79 -18.29
N GLN A 182 10.33 0.49 -18.39
CA GLN A 182 11.27 1.04 -19.39
C GLN A 182 12.68 0.47 -19.22
N HIS A 183 13.12 0.31 -17.97
CA HIS A 183 14.45 -0.22 -17.69
C HIS A 183 14.57 -1.70 -18.05
N VAL A 184 13.54 -2.49 -17.76
CA VAL A 184 13.49 -3.91 -18.11
C VAL A 184 13.40 -4.12 -19.63
N GLN A 185 12.72 -3.21 -20.36
CA GLN A 185 12.63 -3.29 -21.84
C GLN A 185 13.90 -2.81 -22.57
N GLY A 186 14.91 -2.36 -21.85
CA GLY A 186 16.19 -1.93 -22.43
C GLY A 186 16.14 -0.60 -23.18
N THR A 187 15.09 0.18 -23.01
CA THR A 187 14.99 1.55 -23.53
C THR A 187 15.73 2.54 -22.64
N HIS A 188 17.08 2.46 -22.62
CA HIS A 188 17.87 3.57 -22.10
C HIS A 188 17.74 4.74 -23.08
N PRO A 189 17.43 5.96 -22.64
CA PRO A 189 17.64 7.12 -23.47
C PRO A 189 19.14 7.17 -23.77
N THR A 190 19.49 7.05 -25.05
CA THR A 190 20.85 7.19 -25.50
C THR A 190 21.28 8.62 -25.18
N THR A 191 22.06 8.80 -24.12
CA THR A 191 22.71 10.09 -23.83
C THR A 191 23.76 10.26 -24.88
N HIS A 192 23.44 10.97 -25.97
CA HIS A 192 24.44 11.52 -26.87
C HIS A 192 25.27 12.54 -26.07
N ARG A 193 26.57 12.21 -25.91
CA ARG A 193 27.60 13.16 -25.50
C ARG A 193 27.80 14.20 -26.59
#